data_46fd846614e5f750a25db110fa592996
#
_entry.id   46fd846614e5f750a25db110fa592996
#
_cell.length_a   1.000
_cell.length_b   1.000
_cell.length_c   1.000
_cell.angle_alpha   90.00
_cell.angle_beta   90.00
_cell.angle_gamma   90.00
#
_symmetry.space_group_name_H-M   'P 1'
#
loop_
_entity.id
_entity.type
_entity.pdbx_description
1 polymer ?
#
loop_
_entity_poly.entity_id
_entity_poly.type
_entity_poly.pdbx_seq_one_letter_code
_entity_poly.pdbx_strand_id
1 'polypeptide(L)'
;MRFKLIVSWMVLGWALSSAGASANTTSDWPEWNDFVGRFVQADGRVIDLTFERKSTSEGQSYGLFFALVANQRAQFDTLLRWTSDNLAAGQLGDRLPAWLWGLRDDGSWGVKDENAASDADLWIAYSLLEAARLWNAPHYADTGRKLLAQIRRREIAHAGSAGPVLLPAPIGFTLDKGRFWLNPSYLPDFMFRYLAATDPKGPWQSVWDGYMRMAPRIFSAGVAPDMFVVDSTGKVMPDTQREPSGSYDAIRVYLWAGMSGRSSQEMVRMLSTYAELIRKFGTPPEKVNPLTGVATKFDYSPIGFSGAVLPFLSALDDKPSLEKQRDRVRAAALRAKRGEATNYYDQILILFGKGWLDGQYRFDDQGRLQPKWMR
;
A
#
# COMPACT_ATOMS: atom_id res chain seq x y z
N MET A 1 19.83 -81.74 -25.11
CA MET A 1 18.76 -80.76 -24.89
C MET A 1 19.36 -79.51 -24.23
N ARG A 2 19.57 -78.45 -25.00
CA ARG A 2 20.15 -77.19 -24.48
C ARG A 2 19.05 -76.14 -24.42
N PHE A 3 18.67 -75.75 -23.22
CA PHE A 3 17.72 -74.59 -22.99
C PHE A 3 18.48 -73.33 -23.11
N LYS A 4 18.05 -72.40 -24.01
CA LYS A 4 18.50 -71.01 -24.08
C LYS A 4 17.59 -70.14 -23.22
N LEU A 5 18.15 -69.53 -22.20
CA LEU A 5 17.49 -68.46 -21.46
C LEU A 5 17.59 -67.13 -22.29
N ILE A 6 16.44 -66.54 -22.57
CA ILE A 6 16.32 -65.21 -23.14
C ILE A 6 16.14 -64.24 -21.95
N VAL A 7 17.15 -63.41 -21.74
CA VAL A 7 17.04 -62.32 -20.76
C VAL A 7 16.51 -61.07 -21.48
N SER A 8 15.31 -60.66 -21.11
CA SER A 8 14.65 -59.47 -21.64
C SER A 8 15.07 -58.28 -20.78
N TRP A 9 15.77 -57.30 -21.36
CA TRP A 9 16.12 -56.03 -20.69
C TRP A 9 14.96 -55.05 -20.82
N MET A 10 14.26 -54.78 -19.68
CA MET A 10 13.36 -53.64 -19.59
C MET A 10 14.20 -52.35 -19.37
N VAL A 11 14.20 -51.49 -20.36
CA VAL A 11 14.72 -50.13 -20.22
C VAL A 11 13.63 -49.27 -19.58
N LEU A 12 13.80 -48.93 -18.29
CA LEU A 12 12.98 -47.94 -17.60
C LEU A 12 13.44 -46.58 -18.09
N GLY A 13 12.64 -45.95 -18.94
CA GLY A 13 12.84 -44.56 -19.33
C GLY A 13 12.48 -43.61 -18.14
N TRP A 14 13.48 -42.97 -17.57
CA TRP A 14 13.28 -41.84 -16.65
C TRP A 14 12.88 -40.62 -17.45
N ALA A 15 11.61 -40.22 -17.39
CA ALA A 15 11.16 -38.92 -17.84
C ALA A 15 11.66 -37.90 -16.83
N LEU A 16 12.74 -37.19 -17.17
CA LEU A 16 13.18 -35.99 -16.49
C LEU A 16 12.14 -34.90 -16.75
N SER A 17 11.22 -34.70 -15.80
CA SER A 17 10.39 -33.53 -15.75
C SER A 17 11.34 -32.34 -15.43
N SER A 18 11.75 -31.62 -16.47
CA SER A 18 12.36 -30.31 -16.31
C SER A 18 11.31 -29.38 -15.71
N ALA A 19 11.35 -29.20 -14.38
CA ALA A 19 10.73 -28.06 -13.74
C ALA A 19 11.40 -26.83 -14.33
N GLY A 20 10.78 -26.23 -15.35
CA GLY A 20 11.20 -24.98 -15.92
C GLY A 20 11.19 -23.94 -14.83
N ALA A 21 12.37 -23.46 -14.42
CA ALA A 21 12.50 -22.22 -13.69
C ALA A 21 11.79 -21.16 -14.54
N SER A 22 10.63 -20.69 -14.05
CA SER A 22 9.89 -19.61 -14.70
C SER A 22 10.81 -18.39 -14.67
N ALA A 23 11.43 -18.07 -15.80
CA ALA A 23 12.23 -16.87 -15.96
C ALA A 23 11.32 -15.69 -15.60
N ASN A 24 11.73 -14.87 -14.64
CA ASN A 24 11.09 -13.61 -14.34
C ASN A 24 11.09 -12.77 -15.61
N THR A 25 9.97 -12.78 -16.34
CA THR A 25 9.82 -11.95 -17.53
C THR A 25 9.79 -10.50 -17.06
N THR A 26 10.70 -9.69 -17.57
CA THR A 26 10.67 -8.24 -17.32
C THR A 26 9.36 -7.66 -17.83
N SER A 27 8.71 -6.81 -17.04
CA SER A 27 7.50 -6.09 -17.47
C SER A 27 7.87 -4.89 -18.35
N ASP A 28 6.88 -4.36 -19.09
CA ASP A 28 7.01 -3.08 -19.81
C ASP A 28 7.03 -1.85 -18.91
N TRP A 29 7.18 -2.04 -17.61
CA TRP A 29 7.23 -0.98 -16.60
C TRP A 29 8.64 -0.90 -15.96
N PRO A 30 9.54 -0.04 -16.47
CA PRO A 30 10.94 0.01 -16.02
C PRO A 30 11.12 0.32 -14.54
N GLU A 31 10.30 1.21 -13.97
CA GLU A 31 10.39 1.58 -12.56
C GLU A 31 10.04 0.41 -11.64
N TRP A 32 9.07 -0.42 -12.03
CA TRP A 32 8.75 -1.65 -11.31
C TRP A 32 9.88 -2.68 -11.41
N ASN A 33 10.45 -2.88 -12.60
CA ASN A 33 11.58 -3.79 -12.77
C ASN A 33 12.79 -3.37 -11.92
N ASP A 34 13.06 -2.05 -11.84
CA ASP A 34 14.13 -1.48 -11.00
C ASP A 34 13.83 -1.71 -9.50
N PHE A 35 12.58 -1.53 -9.07
CA PHE A 35 12.16 -1.82 -7.71
C PHE A 35 12.35 -3.31 -7.35
N VAL A 36 11.89 -4.22 -8.22
CA VAL A 36 12.07 -5.66 -8.01
C VAL A 36 13.55 -6.02 -7.89
N GLY A 37 14.38 -5.50 -8.81
CA GLY A 37 15.81 -5.79 -8.80
C GLY A 37 16.56 -5.30 -7.57
N ARG A 38 16.03 -4.28 -6.87
CA ARG A 38 16.69 -3.68 -5.70
C ARG A 38 16.15 -4.18 -4.37
N PHE A 39 14.83 -4.36 -4.27
CA PHE A 39 14.14 -4.54 -2.99
C PHE A 39 13.41 -5.87 -2.85
N VAL A 40 13.26 -6.66 -3.91
CA VAL A 40 12.58 -7.96 -3.85
C VAL A 40 13.58 -9.09 -3.99
N GLN A 41 13.65 -9.96 -2.97
CA GLN A 41 14.48 -11.16 -3.02
C GLN A 41 13.83 -12.27 -3.87
N ALA A 42 14.62 -13.25 -4.27
CA ALA A 42 14.17 -14.36 -5.11
C ALA A 42 13.05 -15.20 -4.47
N ASP A 43 12.98 -15.25 -3.14
CA ASP A 43 11.93 -15.91 -2.38
C ASP A 43 10.63 -15.10 -2.24
N GLY A 44 10.63 -13.84 -2.70
CA GLY A 44 9.50 -12.93 -2.64
C GLY A 44 9.50 -11.96 -1.45
N ARG A 45 10.56 -11.94 -0.65
CA ARG A 45 10.71 -11.00 0.43
C ARG A 45 10.97 -9.59 -0.10
N VAL A 46 10.17 -8.60 0.31
CA VAL A 46 10.44 -7.18 0.09
C VAL A 46 11.25 -6.64 1.27
N ILE A 47 12.40 -6.00 1.00
CA ILE A 47 13.33 -5.54 2.03
C ILE A 47 13.45 -4.02 2.00
N ASP A 48 13.29 -3.38 3.15
CA ASP A 48 13.75 -2.01 3.36
C ASP A 48 15.22 -2.02 3.77
N LEU A 49 16.10 -1.62 2.85
CA LEU A 49 17.54 -1.57 3.07
C LEU A 49 17.96 -0.44 4.02
N THR A 50 17.10 0.55 4.23
CA THR A 50 17.36 1.72 5.10
C THR A 50 16.81 1.51 6.52
N PHE A 51 15.98 0.51 6.72
CA PHE A 51 15.37 0.15 8.01
C PHE A 51 15.86 -1.23 8.47
N GLU A 52 17.15 -1.34 8.77
CA GLU A 52 17.81 -2.57 9.28
C GLU A 52 17.48 -3.84 8.48
N ARG A 53 17.29 -3.70 7.17
CA ARG A 53 16.88 -4.79 6.28
C ARG A 53 15.60 -5.49 6.74
N LYS A 54 14.69 -4.76 7.37
CA LYS A 54 13.38 -5.27 7.80
C LYS A 54 12.43 -5.43 6.62
N SER A 55 11.38 -6.19 6.85
CA SER A 55 10.25 -6.33 5.93
C SER A 55 8.97 -6.01 6.68
N THR A 56 8.07 -5.30 6.03
CA THR A 56 6.77 -4.94 6.59
C THR A 56 5.65 -5.56 5.76
N SER A 57 4.50 -5.80 6.40
CA SER A 57 3.29 -6.19 5.65
C SER A 57 2.89 -5.13 4.62
N GLU A 58 3.15 -3.83 4.90
CA GLU A 58 2.95 -2.73 3.95
C GLU A 58 3.78 -2.96 2.68
N GLY A 59 5.09 -3.25 2.82
CA GLY A 59 5.96 -3.50 1.68
C GLY A 59 5.53 -4.70 0.85
N GLN A 60 5.12 -5.79 1.51
CA GLN A 60 4.61 -6.98 0.83
C GLN A 60 3.29 -6.67 0.09
N SER A 61 2.38 -5.92 0.71
CA SER A 61 1.08 -5.54 0.14
C SER A 61 1.22 -4.70 -1.12
N TYR A 62 2.13 -3.72 -1.11
CA TYR A 62 2.42 -2.89 -2.28
C TYR A 62 3.15 -3.68 -3.37
N GLY A 63 4.05 -4.59 -2.98
CA GLY A 63 4.67 -5.53 -3.92
C GLY A 63 3.65 -6.37 -4.68
N LEU A 64 2.66 -6.92 -3.97
CA LEU A 64 1.54 -7.66 -4.57
C LEU A 64 0.74 -6.78 -5.55
N PHE A 65 0.37 -5.57 -5.14
CA PHE A 65 -0.38 -4.66 -5.99
C PHE A 65 0.38 -4.34 -7.29
N PHE A 66 1.66 -3.98 -7.21
CA PHE A 66 2.44 -3.64 -8.39
C PHE A 66 2.76 -4.84 -9.29
N ALA A 67 2.95 -6.03 -8.72
CA ALA A 67 3.08 -7.27 -9.50
C ALA A 67 1.80 -7.56 -10.32
N LEU A 68 0.62 -7.29 -9.72
CA LEU A 68 -0.66 -7.39 -10.42
C LEU A 68 -0.78 -6.33 -11.53
N VAL A 69 -0.45 -5.06 -11.25
CA VAL A 69 -0.43 -3.99 -12.24
C VAL A 69 0.49 -4.31 -13.41
N ALA A 70 1.64 -4.93 -13.13
CA ALA A 70 2.64 -5.32 -14.13
C ALA A 70 2.31 -6.63 -14.87
N ASN A 71 1.18 -7.29 -14.57
CA ASN A 71 0.80 -8.61 -15.09
C ASN A 71 1.85 -9.70 -14.84
N GLN A 72 2.55 -9.63 -13.72
CA GLN A 72 3.59 -10.59 -13.34
C GLN A 72 3.05 -11.61 -12.31
N ARG A 73 2.22 -12.54 -12.77
CA ARG A 73 1.56 -13.52 -11.90
C ARG A 73 2.55 -14.36 -11.09
N ALA A 74 3.64 -14.84 -11.71
CA ALA A 74 4.66 -15.63 -11.01
C ALA A 74 5.32 -14.83 -9.86
N GLN A 75 5.60 -13.53 -10.09
CA GLN A 75 6.12 -12.64 -9.05
C GLN A 75 5.09 -12.41 -7.94
N PHE A 76 3.82 -12.22 -8.30
CA PHE A 76 2.71 -12.10 -7.34
C PHE A 76 2.61 -13.35 -6.45
N ASP A 77 2.64 -14.56 -7.04
CA ASP A 77 2.57 -15.81 -6.30
C ASP A 77 3.75 -16.00 -5.35
N THR A 78 4.94 -15.57 -5.76
CA THR A 78 6.14 -15.64 -4.92
C THR A 78 6.07 -14.67 -3.74
N LEU A 79 5.64 -13.43 -3.96
CA LEU A 79 5.36 -12.44 -2.91
C LEU A 79 4.28 -12.93 -1.94
N LEU A 80 3.18 -13.48 -2.47
CA LEU A 80 2.05 -13.98 -1.68
C LEU A 80 2.46 -15.14 -0.78
N ARG A 81 3.23 -16.09 -1.32
CA ARG A 81 3.75 -17.22 -0.54
C ARG A 81 4.63 -16.73 0.59
N TRP A 82 5.61 -15.84 0.30
CA TRP A 82 6.47 -15.30 1.35
C TRP A 82 5.66 -14.59 2.44
N THR A 83 4.68 -13.77 2.06
CA THR A 83 3.79 -13.07 2.98
C THR A 83 3.02 -14.04 3.87
N SER A 84 2.42 -15.07 3.27
CA SER A 84 1.69 -16.10 4.00
C SER A 84 2.58 -16.84 4.98
N ASP A 85 3.71 -17.34 4.52
CA ASP A 85 4.58 -18.22 5.31
C ASP A 85 5.27 -17.46 6.45
N ASN A 86 5.73 -16.24 6.19
CA ASN A 86 6.57 -15.50 7.14
C ASN A 86 5.80 -14.53 8.02
N LEU A 87 4.70 -13.92 7.53
CA LEU A 87 3.92 -12.95 8.30
C LEU A 87 2.63 -13.53 8.88
N ALA A 88 2.11 -14.63 8.31
CA ALA A 88 0.87 -15.24 8.75
C ALA A 88 1.03 -16.73 9.13
N ALA A 89 2.25 -17.23 9.33
CA ALA A 89 2.55 -18.62 9.69
C ALA A 89 1.86 -19.65 8.75
N GLY A 90 1.82 -19.37 7.44
CA GLY A 90 1.17 -20.20 6.42
C GLY A 90 -0.36 -20.12 6.40
N GLN A 91 -0.97 -19.22 7.19
CA GLN A 91 -2.44 -19.17 7.40
C GLN A 91 -3.02 -17.81 6.98
N LEU A 92 -2.51 -17.20 5.91
CA LEU A 92 -3.04 -15.94 5.41
C LEU A 92 -4.53 -16.10 5.04
N GLY A 93 -5.35 -15.19 5.55
CA GLY A 93 -6.81 -15.24 5.45
C GLY A 93 -7.46 -15.78 6.73
N ASP A 94 -6.89 -16.74 7.41
CA ASP A 94 -7.40 -17.23 8.69
C ASP A 94 -6.81 -16.43 9.88
N ARG A 95 -5.69 -15.73 9.67
CA ARG A 95 -5.10 -14.72 10.57
C ARG A 95 -4.61 -13.50 9.79
N LEU A 96 -4.55 -12.35 10.48
CA LEU A 96 -3.91 -11.14 9.95
C LEU A 96 -2.40 -11.33 9.89
N PRO A 97 -1.70 -10.82 8.87
CA PRO A 97 -0.25 -10.85 8.83
C PRO A 97 0.38 -9.91 9.87
N ALA A 98 1.46 -10.35 10.48
CA ALA A 98 2.28 -9.51 11.35
C ALA A 98 2.87 -8.34 10.55
N TRP A 99 2.88 -7.14 11.14
CA TRP A 99 3.32 -5.95 10.39
C TRP A 99 4.84 -5.88 10.21
N LEU A 100 5.64 -6.49 11.15
CA LEU A 100 7.09 -6.34 11.17
C LEU A 100 7.82 -7.68 11.27
N TRP A 101 8.73 -7.90 10.32
CA TRP A 101 9.63 -9.06 10.26
C TRP A 101 11.08 -8.59 10.10
N GLY A 102 12.02 -9.28 10.75
CA GLY A 102 13.42 -8.92 10.69
C GLY A 102 14.30 -9.74 11.60
N LEU A 103 15.54 -9.27 11.83
CA LEU A 103 16.46 -9.86 12.78
C LEU A 103 15.95 -9.60 14.21
N ARG A 104 15.77 -10.66 14.98
CA ARG A 104 15.36 -10.62 16.37
C ARG A 104 16.59 -10.42 17.27
N ASP A 105 16.34 -10.11 18.54
CA ASP A 105 17.39 -9.88 19.53
C ASP A 105 18.18 -11.17 19.88
N ASP A 106 17.59 -12.36 19.64
CA ASP A 106 18.25 -13.67 19.78
C ASP A 106 19.10 -14.06 18.56
N GLY A 107 19.21 -13.18 17.56
CA GLY A 107 19.96 -13.42 16.32
C GLY A 107 19.20 -14.23 15.25
N SER A 108 17.99 -14.68 15.53
CA SER A 108 17.16 -15.37 14.55
C SER A 108 16.37 -14.37 13.65
N TRP A 109 16.02 -14.81 12.45
CA TRP A 109 15.14 -14.05 11.57
C TRP A 109 13.69 -14.50 11.76
N GLY A 110 12.75 -13.53 11.89
CA GLY A 110 11.34 -13.84 12.07
C GLY A 110 10.49 -12.62 12.37
N VAL A 111 9.23 -12.85 12.74
CA VAL A 111 8.30 -11.79 13.17
C VAL A 111 8.88 -11.10 14.42
N LYS A 112 9.00 -9.77 14.37
CA LYS A 112 9.46 -8.90 15.47
C LYS A 112 8.30 -8.28 16.25
N ASP A 113 7.19 -8.04 15.58
CA ASP A 113 5.96 -7.55 16.18
C ASP A 113 4.78 -8.23 15.49
N GLU A 114 3.99 -8.95 16.29
CA GLU A 114 2.85 -9.73 15.80
C GLU A 114 1.57 -8.91 15.59
N ASN A 115 1.56 -7.61 15.93
CA ASN A 115 0.44 -6.76 15.59
C ASN A 115 0.27 -6.72 14.07
N ALA A 116 -0.92 -6.39 13.59
CA ALA A 116 -1.16 -6.21 12.17
C ALA A 116 -1.09 -4.71 11.79
N ALA A 117 -1.19 -4.40 10.50
CA ALA A 117 -1.35 -3.03 9.99
C ALA A 117 -2.49 -3.03 8.97
N SER A 118 -3.59 -2.36 9.32
CA SER A 118 -4.85 -2.47 8.59
C SER A 118 -4.79 -1.92 7.16
N ASP A 119 -3.91 -0.97 6.87
CA ASP A 119 -3.65 -0.53 5.49
C ASP A 119 -3.06 -1.66 4.65
N ALA A 120 -2.04 -2.34 5.17
CA ALA A 120 -1.42 -3.47 4.49
C ALA A 120 -2.41 -4.62 4.29
N ASP A 121 -3.21 -4.92 5.31
CA ASP A 121 -4.19 -6.00 5.26
C ASP A 121 -5.27 -5.71 4.21
N LEU A 122 -5.74 -4.47 4.13
CA LEU A 122 -6.67 -4.01 3.09
C LEU A 122 -6.04 -4.08 1.69
N TRP A 123 -4.77 -3.65 1.52
CA TRP A 123 -4.08 -3.75 0.24
C TRP A 123 -3.84 -5.19 -0.21
N ILE A 124 -3.53 -6.12 0.72
CA ILE A 124 -3.43 -7.56 0.41
C ILE A 124 -4.79 -8.10 -0.03
N ALA A 125 -5.85 -7.81 0.74
CA ALA A 125 -7.20 -8.28 0.41
C ALA A 125 -7.67 -7.73 -0.95
N TYR A 126 -7.48 -6.44 -1.21
CA TYR A 126 -7.79 -5.79 -2.48
C TYR A 126 -7.03 -6.44 -3.64
N SER A 127 -5.72 -6.62 -3.50
CA SER A 127 -4.87 -7.22 -4.54
C SER A 127 -5.27 -8.66 -4.85
N LEU A 128 -5.65 -9.45 -3.84
CA LEU A 128 -6.13 -10.82 -4.01
C LEU A 128 -7.48 -10.88 -4.75
N LEU A 129 -8.41 -10.02 -4.39
CA LEU A 129 -9.73 -9.97 -5.02
C LEU A 129 -9.62 -9.49 -6.48
N GLU A 130 -8.78 -8.51 -6.75
CA GLU A 130 -8.52 -8.03 -8.11
C GLU A 130 -7.71 -9.02 -8.94
N ALA A 131 -6.75 -9.75 -8.35
CA ALA A 131 -6.04 -10.84 -9.01
C ALA A 131 -7.01 -11.95 -9.43
N ALA A 132 -7.96 -12.31 -8.56
CA ALA A 132 -8.99 -13.28 -8.88
C ALA A 132 -9.83 -12.85 -10.10
N ARG A 133 -10.21 -11.56 -10.16
CA ARG A 133 -10.98 -10.99 -11.27
C ARG A 133 -10.17 -10.88 -12.55
N LEU A 134 -8.98 -10.30 -12.47
CA LEU A 134 -8.17 -9.97 -13.65
C LEU A 134 -7.55 -11.20 -14.31
N TRP A 135 -7.14 -12.20 -13.52
CA TRP A 135 -6.53 -13.43 -14.01
C TRP A 135 -7.50 -14.61 -14.08
N ASN A 136 -8.80 -14.38 -13.81
CA ASN A 136 -9.81 -15.45 -13.73
C ASN A 136 -9.35 -16.62 -12.82
N ALA A 137 -8.90 -16.29 -11.61
CA ALA A 137 -8.27 -17.23 -10.67
C ALA A 137 -8.95 -17.19 -9.30
N PRO A 138 -10.08 -17.91 -9.12
CA PRO A 138 -10.98 -17.75 -7.96
C PRO A 138 -10.33 -18.07 -6.60
N HIS A 139 -9.28 -18.88 -6.56
CA HIS A 139 -8.57 -19.22 -5.31
C HIS A 139 -7.99 -17.99 -4.58
N TYR A 140 -7.57 -16.94 -5.30
CA TYR A 140 -7.15 -15.69 -4.64
C TYR A 140 -8.32 -15.02 -3.91
N ALA A 141 -9.52 -15.07 -4.51
CA ALA A 141 -10.69 -14.46 -3.87
C ALA A 141 -11.08 -15.16 -2.58
N ASP A 142 -10.86 -16.46 -2.44
CA ASP A 142 -11.16 -17.18 -1.22
C ASP A 142 -10.29 -16.67 -0.06
N THR A 143 -8.99 -16.53 -0.28
CA THR A 143 -8.07 -15.94 0.71
C THR A 143 -8.41 -14.47 0.99
N GLY A 144 -8.69 -13.68 -0.05
CA GLY A 144 -9.06 -12.26 0.10
C GLY A 144 -10.32 -12.05 0.93
N ARG A 145 -11.37 -12.84 0.70
CA ARG A 145 -12.63 -12.77 1.48
C ARG A 145 -12.42 -13.19 2.94
N LYS A 146 -11.62 -14.22 3.19
CA LYS A 146 -11.28 -14.63 4.55
C LYS A 146 -10.53 -13.51 5.28
N LEU A 147 -9.56 -12.88 4.61
CA LEU A 147 -8.80 -11.76 5.18
C LEU A 147 -9.72 -10.57 5.50
N LEU A 148 -10.65 -10.19 4.61
CA LEU A 148 -11.66 -9.17 4.90
C LEU A 148 -12.51 -9.49 6.13
N ALA A 149 -12.84 -10.78 6.34
CA ALA A 149 -13.56 -11.19 7.55
C ALA A 149 -12.73 -11.00 8.83
N GLN A 150 -11.40 -11.20 8.77
CA GLN A 150 -10.50 -10.91 9.90
C GLN A 150 -10.42 -9.39 10.16
N ILE A 151 -10.22 -8.58 9.12
CA ILE A 151 -10.18 -7.11 9.21
C ILE A 151 -11.45 -6.59 9.89
N ARG A 152 -12.63 -7.00 9.39
CA ARG A 152 -13.93 -6.61 9.99
C ARG A 152 -14.02 -6.95 11.47
N ARG A 153 -13.51 -8.10 11.88
CA ARG A 153 -13.63 -8.57 13.27
C ARG A 153 -12.63 -7.91 14.21
N ARG A 154 -11.43 -7.55 13.72
CA ARG A 154 -10.29 -7.16 14.57
C ARG A 154 -9.90 -5.70 14.45
N GLU A 155 -10.19 -5.06 13.32
CA GLU A 155 -9.69 -3.72 13.00
C GLU A 155 -10.81 -2.69 12.82
N ILE A 156 -12.07 -3.11 12.89
CA ILE A 156 -13.20 -2.18 12.90
C ILE A 156 -13.67 -1.99 14.34
N ALA A 157 -13.63 -0.72 14.79
CA ALA A 157 -14.22 -0.27 16.05
C ALA A 157 -15.44 0.60 15.78
N HIS A 158 -16.15 1.01 16.82
CA HIS A 158 -17.33 1.87 16.71
C HIS A 158 -17.13 3.14 17.54
N ALA A 159 -17.09 4.29 16.89
CA ALA A 159 -16.85 5.61 17.49
C ALA A 159 -18.13 6.47 17.48
N GLY A 160 -19.09 6.14 18.32
CA GLY A 160 -20.32 6.91 18.52
C GLY A 160 -21.00 7.34 17.22
N SER A 161 -21.21 8.64 17.05
CA SER A 161 -21.90 9.20 15.86
C SER A 161 -21.06 9.13 14.57
N ALA A 162 -19.74 8.90 14.66
CA ALA A 162 -18.92 8.62 13.47
C ALA A 162 -19.25 7.25 12.87
N GLY A 163 -19.81 6.33 13.68
CA GLY A 163 -20.11 4.98 13.27
C GLY A 163 -18.86 4.07 13.31
N PRO A 164 -18.77 3.08 12.42
CA PRO A 164 -17.60 2.23 12.34
C PRO A 164 -16.38 3.01 11.84
N VAL A 165 -15.22 2.73 12.45
CA VAL A 165 -13.92 3.33 12.12
C VAL A 165 -12.89 2.22 11.94
N LEU A 166 -11.93 2.43 11.04
CA LEU A 166 -10.80 1.53 10.84
C LEU A 166 -9.69 1.90 11.82
N LEU A 167 -9.34 0.99 12.72
CA LEU A 167 -8.17 1.10 13.57
C LEU A 167 -6.90 0.87 12.75
N PRO A 168 -5.80 1.56 12.99
CA PRO A 168 -4.53 1.29 12.32
C PRO A 168 -3.99 -0.12 12.57
N ALA A 169 -4.32 -0.71 13.72
CA ALA A 169 -4.01 -2.09 14.09
C ALA A 169 -4.96 -2.59 15.19
N PRO A 170 -5.04 -3.91 15.43
CA PRO A 170 -5.85 -4.48 16.50
C PRO A 170 -5.47 -4.02 17.91
N ILE A 171 -4.18 -3.71 18.14
CA ILE A 171 -3.63 -3.39 19.47
C ILE A 171 -2.99 -2.00 19.44
N GLY A 172 -3.20 -1.21 20.52
CA GLY A 172 -2.49 0.06 20.76
C GLY A 172 -3.18 1.32 20.23
N PHE A 173 -4.32 1.21 19.55
CA PHE A 173 -5.01 2.35 18.92
C PHE A 173 -6.38 2.67 19.55
N THR A 174 -6.83 1.85 20.49
CA THR A 174 -7.91 2.18 21.41
C THR A 174 -7.31 2.83 22.65
N LEU A 175 -7.67 4.08 22.91
CA LEU A 175 -7.21 4.89 24.03
C LEU A 175 -8.19 4.85 25.19
N ASP A 176 -7.79 5.41 26.33
CA ASP A 176 -8.66 5.56 27.50
C ASP A 176 -9.96 6.31 27.14
N LYS A 177 -11.04 5.99 27.84
CA LYS A 177 -12.38 6.63 27.68
C LYS A 177 -13.00 6.42 26.30
N GLY A 178 -12.68 5.32 25.63
CA GLY A 178 -13.26 4.99 24.31
C GLY A 178 -12.85 5.95 23.19
N ARG A 179 -11.67 6.53 23.29
CA ARG A 179 -11.06 7.32 22.21
C ARG A 179 -10.26 6.39 21.31
N PHE A 180 -10.06 6.81 20.07
CA PHE A 180 -9.31 6.07 19.06
C PHE A 180 -8.27 6.95 18.39
N TRP A 181 -7.06 6.45 18.21
CA TRP A 181 -6.11 6.97 17.23
C TRP A 181 -6.41 6.37 15.87
N LEU A 182 -6.57 7.23 14.87
CA LEU A 182 -6.89 6.83 13.51
C LEU A 182 -5.89 7.44 12.53
N ASN A 183 -5.60 6.75 11.45
CA ASN A 183 -4.70 7.20 10.39
C ASN A 183 -5.50 7.49 9.11
N PRO A 184 -5.55 8.75 8.63
CA PRO A 184 -6.33 9.11 7.46
C PRO A 184 -5.75 8.52 6.16
N SER A 185 -4.46 8.17 6.14
CA SER A 185 -3.81 7.58 4.96
C SER A 185 -4.20 6.12 4.70
N TYR A 186 -4.88 5.47 5.67
CA TYR A 186 -5.35 4.10 5.55
C TYR A 186 -6.70 3.97 4.82
N LEU A 187 -7.25 5.09 4.37
CA LEU A 187 -8.61 5.21 3.82
C LEU A 187 -8.61 5.71 2.36
N PRO A 188 -8.03 4.98 1.39
CA PRO A 188 -8.13 5.38 -0.02
C PRO A 188 -9.55 5.16 -0.55
N ASP A 189 -10.19 6.21 -1.08
CA ASP A 189 -11.57 6.24 -1.57
C ASP A 189 -11.88 5.08 -2.54
N PHE A 190 -11.05 4.90 -3.56
CA PHE A 190 -11.27 3.85 -4.56
C PHE A 190 -11.34 2.44 -3.93
N MET A 191 -10.55 2.19 -2.87
CA MET A 191 -10.56 0.90 -2.19
C MET A 191 -11.85 0.71 -1.39
N PHE A 192 -12.32 1.73 -0.66
CA PHE A 192 -13.57 1.63 0.10
C PHE A 192 -14.79 1.49 -0.80
N ARG A 193 -14.84 2.17 -1.96
CA ARG A 193 -15.86 1.94 -2.99
C ARG A 193 -15.84 0.51 -3.51
N TYR A 194 -14.65 -0.01 -3.79
CA TYR A 194 -14.47 -1.40 -4.23
C TYR A 194 -14.96 -2.40 -3.19
N LEU A 195 -14.57 -2.22 -1.94
CA LEU A 195 -14.95 -3.11 -0.84
C LEU A 195 -16.46 -3.04 -0.56
N ALA A 196 -17.07 -1.86 -0.61
CA ALA A 196 -18.52 -1.71 -0.47
C ALA A 196 -19.30 -2.45 -1.57
N ALA A 197 -18.78 -2.44 -2.80
CA ALA A 197 -19.40 -3.16 -3.92
C ALA A 197 -19.16 -4.68 -3.85
N THR A 198 -17.99 -5.13 -3.39
CA THR A 198 -17.57 -6.54 -3.41
C THR A 198 -18.00 -7.31 -2.16
N ASP A 199 -18.09 -6.63 -1.01
CA ASP A 199 -18.53 -7.14 0.29
C ASP A 199 -19.64 -6.24 0.87
N PRO A 200 -20.85 -6.24 0.29
CA PRO A 200 -21.93 -5.31 0.66
C PRO A 200 -22.47 -5.51 2.08
N LYS A 201 -22.13 -6.61 2.74
CA LYS A 201 -22.45 -6.86 4.16
C LYS A 201 -21.38 -6.33 5.10
N GLY A 202 -20.26 -5.84 4.58
CA GLY A 202 -19.18 -5.22 5.34
C GLY A 202 -19.49 -3.77 5.73
N PRO A 203 -18.71 -3.18 6.63
CA PRO A 203 -18.93 -1.82 7.12
C PRO A 203 -18.34 -0.73 6.20
N TRP A 204 -17.83 -1.07 5.04
CA TRP A 204 -16.93 -0.26 4.23
C TRP A 204 -17.50 1.09 3.83
N GLN A 205 -18.74 1.11 3.34
CA GLN A 205 -19.43 2.36 3.02
C GLN A 205 -19.63 3.23 4.28
N SER A 206 -20.04 2.62 5.40
CA SER A 206 -20.25 3.36 6.65
C SER A 206 -18.95 3.92 7.24
N VAL A 207 -17.82 3.19 7.10
CA VAL A 207 -16.48 3.67 7.49
C VAL A 207 -16.12 4.90 6.66
N TRP A 208 -16.28 4.81 5.33
CA TRP A 208 -16.00 5.92 4.43
C TRP A 208 -16.88 7.13 4.71
N ASP A 209 -18.19 6.94 4.86
CA ASP A 209 -19.13 8.03 5.16
C ASP A 209 -18.82 8.70 6.51
N GLY A 210 -18.46 7.90 7.52
CA GLY A 210 -18.00 8.40 8.81
C GLY A 210 -16.76 9.26 8.69
N TYR A 211 -15.75 8.78 7.95
CA TYR A 211 -14.54 9.52 7.67
C TYR A 211 -14.82 10.83 6.94
N MET A 212 -15.64 10.83 5.90
CA MET A 212 -15.99 12.05 5.15
C MET A 212 -16.76 13.07 5.99
N ARG A 213 -17.60 12.63 6.94
CA ARG A 213 -18.22 13.56 7.90
C ARG A 213 -17.21 14.23 8.83
N MET A 214 -16.11 13.54 9.17
CA MET A 214 -15.04 14.06 10.01
C MET A 214 -14.00 14.88 9.22
N ALA A 215 -13.85 14.64 7.93
CA ALA A 215 -12.82 15.22 7.06
C ALA A 215 -12.68 16.74 7.17
N PRO A 216 -13.75 17.58 7.21
CA PRO A 216 -13.60 19.04 7.38
C PRO A 216 -12.92 19.46 8.67
N ARG A 217 -12.97 18.62 9.72
CA ARG A 217 -12.27 18.87 10.99
C ARG A 217 -10.86 18.31 10.97
N ILE A 218 -10.66 17.13 10.39
CA ILE A 218 -9.34 16.49 10.26
C ILE A 218 -8.41 17.38 9.42
N PHE A 219 -8.94 17.98 8.35
CA PHE A 219 -8.17 18.82 7.40
C PHE A 219 -8.46 20.31 7.53
N SER A 220 -8.82 20.76 8.75
CA SER A 220 -9.25 22.16 8.99
C SER A 220 -8.23 23.23 8.62
N ALA A 221 -6.93 22.90 8.63
CA ALA A 221 -5.85 23.78 8.20
C ALA A 221 -5.42 23.57 6.73
N GLY A 222 -6.16 22.77 5.96
CA GLY A 222 -5.88 22.50 4.55
C GLY A 222 -4.71 21.55 4.29
N VAL A 223 -4.28 20.81 5.31
CA VAL A 223 -3.21 19.80 5.24
C VAL A 223 -3.63 18.55 6.02
N ALA A 224 -3.06 17.40 5.65
CA ALA A 224 -3.35 16.13 6.29
C ALA A 224 -2.45 15.88 7.52
N PRO A 225 -2.98 15.34 8.63
CA PRO A 225 -2.19 14.79 9.72
C PRO A 225 -1.73 13.36 9.42
N ASP A 226 -0.66 12.91 10.11
CA ASP A 226 -0.28 11.49 10.15
C ASP A 226 -1.32 10.68 10.95
N MET A 227 -1.77 11.24 12.07
CA MET A 227 -2.76 10.64 12.96
C MET A 227 -3.75 11.68 13.46
N PHE A 228 -4.96 11.25 13.80
CA PHE A 228 -5.95 12.07 14.49
C PHE A 228 -6.68 11.26 15.57
N VAL A 229 -7.28 11.93 16.53
CA VAL A 229 -8.04 11.32 17.61
C VAL A 229 -9.53 11.51 17.39
N VAL A 230 -10.31 10.46 17.64
CA VAL A 230 -11.77 10.52 17.70
C VAL A 230 -12.20 10.07 19.09
N ASP A 231 -13.12 10.79 19.72
CA ASP A 231 -13.68 10.39 21.01
C ASP A 231 -14.84 9.39 20.86
N SER A 232 -15.32 8.89 21.99
CA SER A 232 -16.44 7.92 22.02
C SER A 232 -17.77 8.46 21.47
N THR A 233 -17.86 9.78 21.24
CA THR A 233 -19.04 10.41 20.62
C THR A 233 -18.91 10.56 19.10
N GLY A 234 -17.72 10.27 18.54
CA GLY A 234 -17.42 10.46 17.13
C GLY A 234 -16.88 11.85 16.79
N LYS A 235 -16.48 12.64 17.79
CA LYS A 235 -15.93 13.97 17.60
C LYS A 235 -14.43 13.88 17.39
N VAL A 236 -13.90 14.57 16.38
CA VAL A 236 -12.44 14.75 16.19
C VAL A 236 -11.89 15.63 17.30
N MET A 237 -10.83 15.16 17.95
CA MET A 237 -10.16 15.78 19.07
C MET A 237 -8.69 16.08 18.73
N PRO A 238 -8.07 17.11 19.32
CA PRO A 238 -6.63 17.28 19.29
C PRO A 238 -5.91 16.05 19.89
N ASP A 239 -4.84 15.60 19.26
CA ASP A 239 -3.93 14.66 19.90
C ASP A 239 -3.09 15.45 20.93
N THR A 240 -3.23 15.11 22.21
CA THR A 240 -2.50 15.73 23.31
C THR A 240 -1.29 14.91 23.77
N GLN A 241 -1.07 13.73 23.17
CA GLN A 241 0.00 12.82 23.56
C GLN A 241 1.19 12.89 22.61
N ARG A 242 0.98 13.41 21.39
CA ARG A 242 2.00 13.53 20.35
C ARG A 242 2.04 14.95 19.80
N GLU A 243 3.22 15.35 19.34
CA GLU A 243 3.34 16.59 18.55
C GLU A 243 2.54 16.44 17.25
N PRO A 244 1.61 17.36 16.93
CA PRO A 244 0.85 17.33 15.70
C PRO A 244 1.76 17.31 14.46
N SER A 245 1.64 16.30 13.63
CA SER A 245 2.50 16.07 12.48
C SER A 245 1.69 15.61 11.27
N GLY A 246 2.00 16.15 10.12
CA GLY A 246 1.65 15.60 8.81
C GLY A 246 2.93 15.40 8.01
N SER A 247 3.33 14.15 7.77
CA SER A 247 4.61 13.78 7.17
C SER A 247 4.50 12.49 6.36
N TYR A 248 5.19 11.43 6.77
CA TYR A 248 5.32 10.18 5.99
C TYR A 248 4.02 9.37 5.86
N ASP A 249 3.11 9.43 6.82
CA ASP A 249 1.77 8.85 6.65
C ASP A 249 0.87 9.80 5.83
N ALA A 250 0.83 11.06 6.22
CA ALA A 250 -0.01 12.08 5.62
C ALA A 250 0.20 12.24 4.10
N ILE A 251 1.41 12.01 3.60
CA ILE A 251 1.72 12.15 2.17
C ILE A 251 0.85 11.23 1.30
N ARG A 252 0.45 10.07 1.80
CA ARG A 252 -0.44 9.14 1.10
C ARG A 252 -1.88 9.66 0.99
N VAL A 253 -2.32 10.54 1.89
CA VAL A 253 -3.65 11.17 1.77
C VAL A 253 -3.76 12.00 0.49
N TYR A 254 -2.73 12.79 0.17
CA TYR A 254 -2.69 13.57 -1.07
C TYR A 254 -2.60 12.65 -2.30
N LEU A 255 -1.82 11.58 -2.20
CA LEU A 255 -1.69 10.58 -3.26
C LEU A 255 -3.05 9.96 -3.58
N TRP A 256 -3.76 9.45 -2.57
CA TRP A 256 -5.07 8.83 -2.74
C TRP A 256 -6.12 9.81 -3.25
N ALA A 257 -6.17 11.03 -2.70
CA ALA A 257 -7.08 12.06 -3.17
C ALA A 257 -6.89 12.36 -4.66
N GLY A 258 -5.64 12.47 -5.12
CA GLY A 258 -5.33 12.72 -6.53
C GLY A 258 -5.66 11.55 -7.46
N MET A 259 -5.62 10.31 -6.97
CA MET A 259 -5.88 9.11 -7.75
C MET A 259 -7.36 8.72 -7.85
N SER A 260 -8.22 9.26 -7.00
CA SER A 260 -9.63 8.85 -6.89
C SER A 260 -10.58 9.55 -7.88
N GLY A 261 -10.09 10.40 -8.76
CA GLY A 261 -10.88 11.03 -9.80
C GLY A 261 -11.95 12.00 -9.27
N ARG A 262 -13.15 11.99 -9.88
CA ARG A 262 -14.22 12.94 -9.53
C ARG A 262 -14.75 12.78 -8.11
N SER A 263 -14.75 11.57 -7.57
CA SER A 263 -15.30 11.28 -6.23
C SER A 263 -14.53 11.96 -5.11
N SER A 264 -13.25 12.28 -5.29
CA SER A 264 -12.42 12.92 -4.28
C SER A 264 -12.09 14.39 -4.53
N GLN A 265 -12.77 15.06 -5.47
CA GLN A 265 -12.55 16.49 -5.71
C GLN A 265 -12.77 17.36 -4.47
N GLU A 266 -13.70 16.98 -3.60
CA GLU A 266 -13.90 17.63 -2.31
C GLU A 266 -12.67 17.48 -1.41
N MET A 267 -12.12 16.27 -1.31
CA MET A 267 -10.90 15.99 -0.56
C MET A 267 -9.71 16.79 -1.10
N VAL A 268 -9.55 16.82 -2.44
CA VAL A 268 -8.49 17.62 -3.09
C VAL A 268 -8.60 19.10 -2.72
N ARG A 269 -9.81 19.65 -2.71
CA ARG A 269 -10.04 21.06 -2.29
C ARG A 269 -9.74 21.28 -0.82
N MET A 270 -10.17 20.37 0.07
CA MET A 270 -9.86 20.46 1.51
C MET A 270 -8.37 20.47 1.80
N LEU A 271 -7.54 19.89 0.94
CA LEU A 271 -6.10 19.75 1.11
C LEU A 271 -5.27 20.82 0.36
N SER A 272 -5.92 21.85 -0.16
CA SER A 272 -5.29 22.84 -1.08
C SER A 272 -4.12 23.64 -0.47
N THR A 273 -4.11 23.85 0.84
CA THR A 273 -2.98 24.54 1.52
C THR A 273 -1.65 23.80 1.29
N TYR A 274 -1.66 22.48 1.20
CA TYR A 274 -0.42 21.74 0.91
C TYR A 274 0.14 22.07 -0.49
N ALA A 275 -0.74 22.26 -1.49
CA ALA A 275 -0.31 22.72 -2.81
C ALA A 275 0.27 24.13 -2.79
N GLU A 276 -0.26 25.04 -1.93
CA GLU A 276 0.32 26.37 -1.72
C GLU A 276 1.71 26.30 -1.11
N LEU A 277 1.93 25.38 -0.16
CA LEU A 277 3.26 25.13 0.40
C LEU A 277 4.22 24.60 -0.67
N ILE A 278 3.77 23.68 -1.54
CA ILE A 278 4.57 23.19 -2.67
C ILE A 278 4.95 24.35 -3.61
N ARG A 279 4.02 25.23 -3.95
CA ARG A 279 4.31 26.42 -4.77
C ARG A 279 5.32 27.35 -4.09
N LYS A 280 5.14 27.61 -2.78
CA LYS A 280 6.00 28.47 -1.99
C LYS A 280 7.44 27.96 -1.90
N PHE A 281 7.63 26.69 -1.58
CA PHE A 281 8.97 26.10 -1.37
C PHE A 281 9.54 25.46 -2.64
N GLY A 282 8.71 25.25 -3.65
CA GLY A 282 9.09 24.56 -4.89
C GLY A 282 9.22 23.04 -4.76
N THR A 283 9.00 22.49 -3.57
CA THR A 283 9.01 21.06 -3.23
C THR A 283 8.00 20.79 -2.12
N PRO A 284 7.47 19.56 -2.03
CA PRO A 284 6.65 19.17 -0.88
C PRO A 284 7.46 19.30 0.43
N PRO A 285 6.97 20.00 1.46
CA PRO A 285 7.64 20.00 2.75
C PRO A 285 7.63 18.59 3.38
N GLU A 286 8.72 18.23 4.07
CA GLU A 286 8.81 16.93 4.74
C GLU A 286 7.81 16.84 5.91
N LYS A 287 7.60 17.94 6.65
CA LYS A 287 6.70 17.97 7.80
C LYS A 287 5.89 19.27 7.83
N VAL A 288 4.61 19.13 8.13
CA VAL A 288 3.67 20.24 8.36
C VAL A 288 2.99 20.07 9.71
N ASN A 289 2.60 21.19 10.34
CA ASN A 289 1.71 21.15 11.50
C ASN A 289 0.24 21.12 11.00
N PRO A 290 -0.51 20.04 11.23
CA PRO A 290 -1.86 19.91 10.70
C PRO A 290 -2.91 20.79 11.39
N LEU A 291 -2.58 21.42 12.51
CA LEU A 291 -3.47 22.36 13.20
C LEU A 291 -3.35 23.78 12.66
N THR A 292 -2.20 24.15 12.11
CA THR A 292 -1.91 25.52 11.65
C THR A 292 -1.67 25.62 10.14
N GLY A 293 -1.45 24.51 9.45
CA GLY A 293 -1.08 24.48 8.04
C GLY A 293 0.36 24.96 7.75
N VAL A 294 1.18 25.16 8.78
CA VAL A 294 2.55 25.69 8.65
C VAL A 294 3.54 24.54 8.42
N ALA A 295 4.41 24.68 7.43
CA ALA A 295 5.54 23.77 7.23
C ALA A 295 6.56 23.93 8.36
N THR A 296 6.90 22.84 9.04
CA THR A 296 7.85 22.79 10.16
C THR A 296 9.19 22.20 9.77
N LYS A 297 9.26 21.44 8.64
CA LYS A 297 10.49 20.95 8.04
C LYS A 297 10.36 20.98 6.51
N PHE A 298 11.17 21.80 5.85
CA PHE A 298 11.08 22.08 4.41
C PHE A 298 12.43 22.29 3.72
N ASP A 299 13.54 22.28 4.44
CA ASP A 299 14.92 22.33 3.97
C ASP A 299 15.34 21.03 3.27
N TYR A 300 14.69 19.93 3.62
CA TYR A 300 14.76 18.64 2.95
C TYR A 300 13.37 18.21 2.46
N SER A 301 13.30 17.63 1.27
CA SER A 301 12.08 17.07 0.69
C SER A 301 12.36 15.67 0.16
N PRO A 302 11.80 14.61 0.76
CA PRO A 302 11.94 13.24 0.25
C PRO A 302 11.50 13.17 -1.21
N ILE A 303 12.26 12.45 -2.03
CA ILE A 303 11.92 12.38 -3.46
C ILE A 303 10.61 11.62 -3.71
N GLY A 304 10.27 10.68 -2.84
CA GLY A 304 8.99 9.98 -2.85
C GLY A 304 7.81 10.92 -2.68
N PHE A 305 7.96 11.99 -1.88
CA PHE A 305 6.89 12.98 -1.73
C PHE A 305 6.59 13.70 -3.04
N SER A 306 7.63 14.00 -3.85
CA SER A 306 7.41 14.50 -5.21
C SER A 306 6.65 13.50 -6.09
N GLY A 307 6.95 12.20 -5.96
CA GLY A 307 6.19 11.13 -6.62
C GLY A 307 4.72 11.09 -6.18
N ALA A 308 4.49 11.10 -4.87
CA ALA A 308 3.15 10.99 -4.27
C ALA A 308 2.21 12.13 -4.66
N VAL A 309 2.73 13.38 -4.78
CA VAL A 309 1.87 14.53 -5.10
C VAL A 309 1.56 14.69 -6.59
N LEU A 310 2.12 13.89 -7.49
CA LEU A 310 1.86 14.02 -8.93
C LEU A 310 0.37 13.90 -9.27
N PRO A 311 -0.38 12.89 -8.81
CA PRO A 311 -1.83 12.81 -9.06
C PRO A 311 -2.60 13.97 -8.42
N PHE A 312 -2.20 14.41 -7.23
CA PHE A 312 -2.84 15.51 -6.52
C PHE A 312 -2.71 16.85 -7.26
N LEU A 313 -1.50 17.18 -7.72
CA LEU A 313 -1.24 18.40 -8.51
C LEU A 313 -1.95 18.34 -9.87
N SER A 314 -2.02 17.15 -10.47
CA SER A 314 -2.81 16.92 -11.70
C SER A 314 -4.29 17.15 -11.46
N ALA A 315 -4.86 16.70 -10.34
CA ALA A 315 -6.26 16.91 -9.98
C ALA A 315 -6.61 18.38 -9.70
N LEU A 316 -5.62 19.17 -9.26
CA LEU A 316 -5.73 20.64 -9.06
C LEU A 316 -5.49 21.45 -10.36
N ASP A 317 -5.14 20.83 -11.48
CA ASP A 317 -4.65 21.49 -12.71
C ASP A 317 -3.45 22.43 -12.47
N ASP A 318 -2.63 22.15 -11.43
CA ASP A 318 -1.41 22.91 -11.10
C ASP A 318 -0.23 22.43 -11.96
N LYS A 319 -0.27 22.75 -13.26
CA LYS A 319 0.73 22.34 -14.25
C LYS A 319 2.16 22.75 -13.90
N PRO A 320 2.45 24.00 -13.44
CA PRO A 320 3.82 24.38 -13.12
C PRO A 320 4.43 23.54 -11.98
N SER A 321 3.67 23.32 -10.90
CA SER A 321 4.12 22.48 -9.79
C SER A 321 4.25 21.02 -10.20
N LEU A 322 3.30 20.51 -10.99
CA LEU A 322 3.32 19.14 -11.50
C LEU A 322 4.59 18.86 -12.31
N GLU A 323 4.91 19.70 -13.31
CA GLU A 323 6.10 19.50 -14.13
C GLU A 323 7.38 19.61 -13.29
N LYS A 324 7.47 20.54 -12.36
CA LYS A 324 8.62 20.65 -11.45
C LYS A 324 8.82 19.37 -10.62
N GLN A 325 7.76 18.75 -10.10
CA GLN A 325 7.89 17.49 -9.35
C GLN A 325 8.24 16.31 -10.27
N ARG A 326 7.69 16.26 -11.49
CA ARG A 326 8.07 15.25 -12.50
C ARG A 326 9.55 15.32 -12.84
N ASP A 327 10.11 16.53 -13.03
CA ASP A 327 11.52 16.70 -13.32
C ASP A 327 12.42 16.28 -12.15
N ARG A 328 11.99 16.55 -10.92
CA ARG A 328 12.69 16.06 -9.72
C ARG A 328 12.74 14.52 -9.68
N VAL A 329 11.61 13.86 -9.92
CA VAL A 329 11.53 12.39 -9.96
C VAL A 329 12.40 11.83 -11.09
N ARG A 330 12.36 12.45 -12.28
CA ARG A 330 13.20 12.05 -13.42
C ARG A 330 14.69 12.19 -13.11
N ALA A 331 15.09 13.31 -12.52
CA ALA A 331 16.49 13.54 -12.12
C ALA A 331 16.97 12.52 -11.08
N ALA A 332 16.11 12.17 -10.10
CA ALA A 332 16.44 11.14 -9.11
C ALA A 332 16.60 9.76 -9.74
N ALA A 333 15.74 9.38 -10.70
CA ALA A 333 15.89 8.12 -11.43
C ALA A 333 17.21 8.05 -12.22
N LEU A 334 17.65 9.16 -12.81
CA LEU A 334 18.95 9.22 -13.49
C LEU A 334 20.14 9.10 -12.52
N ARG A 335 20.05 9.66 -11.31
CA ARG A 335 21.08 9.49 -10.27
C ARG A 335 21.13 8.04 -9.77
N ALA A 336 19.97 7.43 -9.53
CA ALA A 336 19.86 6.03 -9.12
C ALA A 336 20.52 5.05 -10.14
N LYS A 337 20.36 5.33 -11.45
CA LYS A 337 21.05 4.57 -12.52
C LYS A 337 22.58 4.73 -12.48
N ARG A 338 23.09 5.80 -11.88
CA ARG A 338 24.53 6.05 -11.68
C ARG A 338 25.04 5.53 -10.33
N GLY A 339 24.22 4.77 -9.59
CA GLY A 339 24.62 4.11 -8.36
C GLY A 339 24.28 4.89 -7.07
N GLU A 340 23.58 6.03 -7.12
CA GLU A 340 23.10 6.65 -5.90
C GLU A 340 22.09 5.74 -5.18
N ALA A 341 22.25 5.64 -3.85
CA ALA A 341 21.32 4.88 -3.02
C ALA A 341 19.91 5.46 -3.12
N THR A 342 18.93 4.58 -3.19
CA THR A 342 17.51 4.96 -3.20
C THR A 342 16.84 4.39 -1.96
N ASN A 343 15.96 5.19 -1.38
CA ASN A 343 15.11 4.77 -0.26
C ASN A 343 13.97 3.90 -0.79
N TYR A 344 13.67 2.81 -0.10
CA TYR A 344 12.58 1.91 -0.41
C TYR A 344 11.24 2.64 -0.49
N TYR A 345 10.90 3.42 0.55
CA TYR A 345 9.61 4.11 0.64
C TYR A 345 9.45 5.18 -0.46
N ASP A 346 10.53 5.91 -0.78
CA ASP A 346 10.53 6.84 -1.90
C ASP A 346 10.17 6.16 -3.22
N GLN A 347 10.70 4.96 -3.48
CA GLN A 347 10.41 4.22 -4.71
C GLN A 347 8.96 3.73 -4.76
N ILE A 348 8.39 3.30 -3.64
CA ILE A 348 6.96 2.94 -3.53
C ILE A 348 6.07 4.13 -3.87
N LEU A 349 6.32 5.30 -3.29
CA LEU A 349 5.54 6.50 -3.57
C LEU A 349 5.65 6.95 -5.03
N ILE A 350 6.84 6.81 -5.62
CA ILE A 350 7.05 7.09 -7.06
C ILE A 350 6.29 6.09 -7.93
N LEU A 351 6.32 4.80 -7.61
CA LEU A 351 5.57 3.78 -8.34
C LEU A 351 4.08 4.07 -8.33
N PHE A 352 3.53 4.46 -7.18
CA PHE A 352 2.13 4.87 -7.10
C PHE A 352 1.85 6.12 -7.94
N GLY A 353 2.47 7.24 -7.63
CA GLY A 353 2.08 8.52 -8.24
C GLY A 353 2.48 8.64 -9.71
N LYS A 354 3.74 8.30 -10.05
CA LYS A 354 4.19 8.32 -11.45
C LYS A 354 3.52 7.23 -12.27
N GLY A 355 3.39 6.01 -11.74
CA GLY A 355 2.74 4.91 -12.43
C GLY A 355 1.28 5.24 -12.77
N TRP A 356 0.55 5.88 -11.85
CA TRP A 356 -0.79 6.37 -12.11
C TRP A 356 -0.78 7.47 -13.18
N LEU A 357 0.08 8.47 -13.08
CA LEU A 357 0.15 9.58 -14.03
C LEU A 357 0.49 9.09 -15.46
N ASP A 358 1.42 8.15 -15.58
CA ASP A 358 1.85 7.55 -16.85
C ASP A 358 0.86 6.51 -17.41
N GLY A 359 -0.24 6.26 -16.70
CA GLY A 359 -1.29 5.36 -17.17
C GLY A 359 -0.96 3.87 -17.03
N GLN A 360 -0.04 3.47 -16.17
CA GLN A 360 0.20 2.05 -15.90
C GLN A 360 -1.06 1.39 -15.33
N TYR A 361 -1.85 2.15 -14.58
CA TYR A 361 -3.14 1.73 -14.05
C TYR A 361 -4.09 2.90 -13.81
N ARG A 362 -5.36 2.61 -13.63
CA ARG A 362 -6.44 3.50 -13.19
C ARG A 362 -7.39 2.72 -12.29
N PHE A 363 -8.30 3.43 -11.63
CA PHE A 363 -9.44 2.84 -10.95
C PHE A 363 -10.73 3.31 -11.63
N ASP A 364 -11.70 2.41 -11.80
CA ASP A 364 -13.03 2.79 -12.30
C ASP A 364 -13.91 3.40 -11.19
N ASP A 365 -15.13 3.75 -11.53
CA ASP A 365 -16.09 4.37 -10.60
C ASP A 365 -16.46 3.45 -9.41
N GLN A 366 -16.23 2.14 -9.53
CA GLN A 366 -16.42 1.18 -8.45
C GLN A 366 -15.10 0.86 -7.72
N GLY A 367 -14.02 1.55 -8.00
CA GLY A 367 -12.70 1.31 -7.43
C GLY A 367 -12.00 0.06 -7.95
N ARG A 368 -12.46 -0.57 -9.04
CA ARG A 368 -11.81 -1.72 -9.66
C ARG A 368 -10.54 -1.29 -10.38
N LEU A 369 -9.49 -2.08 -10.25
CA LEU A 369 -8.22 -1.86 -10.92
C LEU A 369 -8.37 -2.02 -12.45
N GLN A 370 -7.88 -1.02 -13.19
CA GLN A 370 -7.80 -0.97 -14.65
C GLN A 370 -6.33 -0.90 -15.08
N PRO A 371 -5.58 -2.01 -15.08
CA PRO A 371 -4.18 -1.99 -15.48
C PRO A 371 -4.03 -1.78 -16.99
N LYS A 372 -2.88 -1.25 -17.42
CA LYS A 372 -2.60 -0.91 -18.81
C LYS A 372 -2.78 -2.10 -19.77
N TRP A 373 -2.42 -3.30 -19.33
CA TRP A 373 -2.52 -4.51 -20.15
C TRP A 373 -3.95 -5.03 -20.36
N MET A 374 -4.95 -4.42 -19.70
CA MET A 374 -6.38 -4.69 -19.91
C MET A 374 -7.08 -3.68 -20.83
N ARG A 375 -6.36 -2.65 -21.29
CA ARG A 375 -6.90 -1.55 -22.09
C ARG A 375 -6.48 -1.62 -23.55
#